data_5c3955ac856383987664248de760cb5c
#
_entry.id   5c3955ac856383987664248de760cb5c
#
_cell.length_a   1.000
_cell.length_b   1.000
_cell.length_c   1.000
_cell.angle_alpha   90.00
_cell.angle_beta   90.00
_cell.angle_gamma   90.00
#
_symmetry.space_group_name_H-M   'P 1'
#
loop_
_entity.id
_entity.type
_entity.pdbx_description
1 polymer ?
#
loop_
_entity_poly.entity_id
_entity_poly.type
_entity_poly.pdbx_seq_one_letter_code
_entity_poly.pdbx_strand_id
1 'polypeptide(L)'
;MNRFIFTLLAVLLPVSAAYAQDDCSHVTSSLEMVPCSEAAKKAADAQLNVSYKQLMTRLESDYRADPALGAEYAAKVKESQRAWLKLRDANCPLEAFEIETGMPAHVFAVNSCIARMSRERSAYLDKIAPEQSAHLSDKGNASDACPSEDFLPFLAVFSADIEAQRRLTAFTVKSLVLKPKADPGRFEPVTTGEKGAGLAYPLMAPIESRKTPGVVIWEYDDSHSTVVDRRAGWSNVIAFNFSRQACWVLEGVEDWSIREKDLVAASTPTMSKKESFCFQRAEAFEALGAPEDQPRTVELFEATLENLLCAAHSGDPLASYKAAILSLSGMASQVPTNTLESLFKAAATTLPNGAMGLSEFYCDGNELTFDGPCKNPALAEQALMGAVKMGNATAISKLGSTFASGEWGTKDPSRAMACYQLALAKGSEGASFGLEHLKKNSTTPIKPSYCY
;
A
#
# COMPACT_ATOMS: atom_id res chain seq x y z
N MET A 1 21.78 42.00 56.94
CA MET A 1 20.37 41.94 56.58
C MET A 1 20.31 42.03 55.06
N ASN A 2 20.46 40.87 54.34
CA ASN A 2 20.37 40.77 52.89
C ASN A 2 19.13 39.94 52.53
N ARG A 3 18.16 40.61 51.94
CA ARG A 3 16.97 39.96 51.38
C ARG A 3 17.32 39.47 49.99
N PHE A 4 17.36 38.13 49.74
CA PHE A 4 17.37 37.52 48.44
C PHE A 4 15.93 37.46 47.92
N ILE A 5 15.67 38.14 46.80
CA ILE A 5 14.44 38.04 46.02
C ILE A 5 14.64 36.91 45.05
N PHE A 6 13.92 35.79 45.21
CA PHE A 6 13.81 34.72 44.22
C PHE A 6 12.76 35.10 43.16
N THR A 7 13.21 35.45 41.99
CA THR A 7 12.34 35.63 40.82
C THR A 7 12.04 34.26 40.20
N LEU A 8 10.79 33.81 40.32
CA LEU A 8 10.30 32.57 39.71
C LEU A 8 10.05 32.85 38.24
N LEU A 9 10.93 32.35 37.39
CA LEU A 9 10.77 32.37 35.91
C LEU A 9 9.83 31.21 35.50
N ALA A 10 8.56 31.51 35.24
CA ALA A 10 7.61 30.55 34.70
C ALA A 10 7.94 30.29 33.21
N VAL A 11 8.58 29.18 32.92
CA VAL A 11 8.78 28.67 31.55
C VAL A 11 7.44 28.13 31.06
N LEU A 12 6.76 28.92 30.25
CA LEU A 12 5.63 28.44 29.42
C LEU A 12 6.18 27.56 28.30
N LEU A 13 6.15 26.24 28.51
CA LEU A 13 6.36 25.28 27.44
C LEU A 13 5.12 25.31 26.54
N PRO A 14 5.27 25.46 25.21
CA PRO A 14 4.16 25.23 24.29
C PRO A 14 3.80 23.75 24.35
N VAL A 15 2.60 23.45 24.82
CA VAL A 15 2.00 22.14 24.67
C VAL A 15 1.70 21.96 23.16
N SER A 16 2.62 21.36 22.43
CA SER A 16 2.34 20.81 21.10
C SER A 16 1.31 19.71 21.29
N ALA A 17 0.04 20.00 21.02
CA ALA A 17 -0.97 18.98 20.89
C ALA A 17 -0.57 18.11 19.68
N ALA A 18 0.15 17.03 19.94
CA ALA A 18 0.22 15.91 19.00
C ALA A 18 -1.21 15.40 18.86
N TYR A 19 -1.86 15.69 17.75
CA TYR A 19 -3.08 15.01 17.36
C TYR A 19 -2.71 13.55 17.12
N ALA A 20 -2.88 12.72 18.14
CA ALA A 20 -2.92 11.29 17.99
C ALA A 20 -4.08 11.03 17.01
N GLN A 21 -3.75 10.47 15.87
CA GLN A 21 -4.73 9.91 14.93
C GLN A 21 -5.32 8.72 15.68
N ASP A 22 -6.52 8.89 16.25
CA ASP A 22 -7.24 7.80 16.92
C ASP A 22 -7.69 6.81 15.83
N ASP A 23 -6.78 5.90 15.49
CA ASP A 23 -7.04 4.77 14.62
C ASP A 23 -7.73 3.68 15.44
N CYS A 24 -9.04 3.55 15.23
CA CYS A 24 -9.85 2.52 15.87
C CYS A 24 -9.63 1.11 15.29
N SER A 25 -8.63 0.90 14.44
CA SER A 25 -8.31 -0.40 13.83
C SER A 25 -7.88 -1.47 14.85
N HIS A 26 -7.43 -1.05 16.03
CA HIS A 26 -7.00 -1.96 17.11
C HIS A 26 -8.10 -2.28 18.13
N VAL A 27 -9.30 -1.74 17.96
CA VAL A 27 -10.41 -1.98 18.88
C VAL A 27 -11.00 -3.38 18.62
N THR A 28 -10.84 -4.26 19.60
CA THR A 28 -11.34 -5.66 19.54
C THR A 28 -12.61 -5.89 20.37
N SER A 29 -12.98 -4.93 21.23
CA SER A 29 -14.15 -4.99 22.09
C SER A 29 -15.30 -4.14 21.55
N SER A 30 -16.50 -4.73 21.44
CA SER A 30 -17.71 -4.00 21.02
C SER A 30 -18.07 -2.83 21.97
N LEU A 31 -17.62 -2.87 23.24
CA LEU A 31 -17.80 -1.78 24.20
C LEU A 31 -16.94 -0.55 23.90
N GLU A 32 -15.79 -0.76 23.22
CA GLU A 32 -14.85 0.31 22.87
C GLU A 32 -15.07 0.86 21.44
N MET A 33 -15.73 0.10 20.57
CA MET A 33 -15.96 0.50 19.18
C MET A 33 -16.70 1.84 19.04
N VAL A 34 -17.80 2.00 19.76
CA VAL A 34 -18.61 3.23 19.68
C VAL A 34 -17.85 4.43 20.23
N PRO A 35 -17.32 4.40 21.46
CA PRO A 35 -16.56 5.54 22.00
C PRO A 35 -15.34 5.94 21.14
N CYS A 36 -14.59 4.95 20.62
CA CYS A 36 -13.46 5.22 19.74
C CYS A 36 -13.91 5.93 18.46
N SER A 37 -14.92 5.40 17.75
CA SER A 37 -15.40 5.97 16.50
C SER A 37 -16.03 7.35 16.69
N GLU A 38 -16.68 7.62 17.82
CA GLU A 38 -17.19 8.94 18.18
C GLU A 38 -16.06 9.94 18.41
N ALA A 39 -14.99 9.54 19.09
CA ALA A 39 -13.81 10.37 19.29
C ALA A 39 -13.12 10.69 17.94
N ALA A 40 -12.91 9.69 17.08
CA ALA A 40 -12.34 9.85 15.76
C ALA A 40 -13.15 10.79 14.86
N LYS A 41 -14.49 10.63 14.84
CA LYS A 41 -15.41 11.53 14.14
C LYS A 41 -15.32 12.97 14.66
N LYS A 42 -15.34 13.14 15.98
CA LYS A 42 -15.24 14.47 16.62
C LYS A 42 -13.91 15.16 16.27
N ALA A 43 -12.81 14.43 16.30
CA ALA A 43 -11.49 14.96 15.93
C ALA A 43 -11.44 15.36 14.45
N ALA A 44 -11.95 14.52 13.55
CA ALA A 44 -12.01 14.79 12.12
C ALA A 44 -12.91 16.00 11.77
N ASP A 45 -14.06 16.13 12.41
CA ASP A 45 -14.95 17.29 12.24
C ASP A 45 -14.31 18.59 12.81
N ALA A 46 -13.57 18.50 13.90
CA ALA A 46 -12.80 19.64 14.42
C ALA A 46 -11.72 20.08 13.43
N GLN A 47 -10.98 19.14 12.86
CA GLN A 47 -9.98 19.42 11.84
C GLN A 47 -10.60 20.03 10.58
N LEU A 48 -11.72 19.49 10.10
CA LEU A 48 -12.45 20.04 8.96
C LEU A 48 -12.86 21.51 9.19
N ASN A 49 -13.33 21.83 10.40
CA ASN A 49 -13.68 23.19 10.76
C ASN A 49 -12.45 24.13 10.80
N VAL A 50 -11.28 23.61 11.21
CA VAL A 50 -10.02 24.39 11.18
C VAL A 50 -9.64 24.69 9.74
N SER A 51 -9.58 23.67 8.87
CA SER A 51 -9.24 23.83 7.44
C SER A 51 -10.20 24.78 6.71
N TYR A 52 -11.51 24.68 7.00
CA TYR A 52 -12.49 25.59 6.43
C TYR A 52 -12.27 27.06 6.88
N LYS A 53 -12.01 27.30 8.15
CA LYS A 53 -11.73 28.66 8.65
C LYS A 53 -10.44 29.23 8.06
N GLN A 54 -9.40 28.41 8.01
CA GLN A 54 -8.13 28.80 7.39
C GLN A 54 -8.29 29.17 5.91
N LEU A 55 -9.06 28.39 5.13
CA LEU A 55 -9.38 28.72 3.75
C LEU A 55 -10.10 30.08 3.66
N MET A 56 -11.12 30.31 4.49
CA MET A 56 -11.85 31.59 4.48
C MET A 56 -10.95 32.77 4.80
N THR A 57 -9.99 32.62 5.72
CA THR A 57 -9.00 33.64 6.07
C THR A 57 -8.01 33.87 4.91
N ARG A 58 -7.53 32.80 4.25
CA ARG A 58 -6.68 32.93 3.05
C ARG A 58 -7.39 33.72 1.95
N LEU A 59 -8.63 33.37 1.63
CA LEU A 59 -9.40 34.09 0.60
C LEU A 59 -9.58 35.59 0.94
N GLU A 60 -9.85 35.92 2.20
CA GLU A 60 -9.93 37.31 2.62
C GLU A 60 -8.60 38.06 2.49
N SER A 61 -7.49 37.37 2.76
CA SER A 61 -6.14 37.92 2.62
C SER A 61 -5.75 38.11 1.15
N ASP A 62 -5.90 37.07 0.33
CA ASP A 62 -5.41 37.01 -1.03
C ASP A 62 -6.18 37.94 -1.98
N TYR A 63 -7.49 38.10 -1.73
CA TYR A 63 -8.36 38.96 -2.54
C TYR A 63 -8.59 40.37 -1.94
N ARG A 64 -7.65 40.82 -1.09
CA ARG A 64 -7.73 42.15 -0.47
C ARG A 64 -7.75 43.27 -1.50
N ALA A 65 -7.12 43.08 -2.66
CA ALA A 65 -7.12 44.05 -3.79
C ALA A 65 -8.41 44.01 -4.63
N ASP A 66 -9.16 42.92 -4.60
CA ASP A 66 -10.46 42.72 -5.24
C ASP A 66 -11.46 42.03 -4.28
N PRO A 67 -12.03 42.79 -3.36
CA PRO A 67 -12.97 42.24 -2.36
C PRO A 67 -14.25 41.67 -2.98
N ALA A 68 -14.67 42.11 -4.16
CA ALA A 68 -15.88 41.61 -4.83
C ALA A 68 -15.65 40.16 -5.32
N LEU A 69 -14.52 39.90 -5.97
CA LEU A 69 -14.12 38.58 -6.42
C LEU A 69 -13.87 37.66 -5.22
N GLY A 70 -13.23 38.15 -4.15
CA GLY A 70 -13.02 37.41 -2.91
C GLY A 70 -14.36 36.97 -2.26
N ALA A 71 -15.33 37.86 -2.23
CA ALA A 71 -16.67 37.54 -1.71
C ALA A 71 -17.42 36.50 -2.58
N GLU A 72 -17.30 36.58 -3.90
CA GLU A 72 -17.85 35.59 -4.82
C GLU A 72 -17.21 34.21 -4.59
N TYR A 73 -15.87 34.14 -4.49
CA TYR A 73 -15.16 32.90 -4.21
C TYR A 73 -15.58 32.30 -2.86
N ALA A 74 -15.61 33.11 -1.80
CA ALA A 74 -16.08 32.66 -0.48
C ALA A 74 -17.52 32.14 -0.51
N ALA A 75 -18.41 32.74 -1.32
CA ALA A 75 -19.78 32.24 -1.52
C ALA A 75 -19.79 30.84 -2.16
N LYS A 76 -18.95 30.61 -3.19
CA LYS A 76 -18.79 29.31 -3.85
C LYS A 76 -18.25 28.24 -2.89
N VAL A 77 -17.26 28.59 -2.07
CA VAL A 77 -16.73 27.66 -1.03
C VAL A 77 -17.84 27.29 -0.04
N LYS A 78 -18.63 28.24 0.43
CA LYS A 78 -19.76 27.97 1.33
C LYS A 78 -20.79 27.05 0.70
N GLU A 79 -21.15 27.29 -0.56
CA GLU A 79 -22.09 26.45 -1.31
C GLU A 79 -21.56 25.01 -1.45
N SER A 80 -20.32 24.87 -1.89
CA SER A 80 -19.62 23.59 -2.01
C SER A 80 -19.57 22.83 -0.68
N GLN A 81 -19.25 23.52 0.42
CA GLN A 81 -19.17 22.89 1.74
C GLN A 81 -20.54 22.38 2.21
N ARG A 82 -21.61 23.14 1.97
CA ARG A 82 -22.98 22.71 2.30
C ARG A 82 -23.44 21.51 1.48
N ALA A 83 -23.14 21.51 0.18
CA ALA A 83 -23.46 20.38 -0.69
C ALA A 83 -22.69 19.12 -0.29
N TRP A 84 -21.40 19.28 0.04
CA TRP A 84 -20.56 18.18 0.50
C TRP A 84 -21.05 17.59 1.83
N LEU A 85 -21.45 18.42 2.82
CA LEU A 85 -22.00 17.91 4.08
C LEU A 85 -23.24 17.04 3.84
N LYS A 86 -24.13 17.46 2.93
CA LYS A 86 -25.31 16.64 2.56
C LYS A 86 -24.92 15.31 1.93
N LEU A 87 -23.89 15.33 1.06
CA LEU A 87 -23.38 14.12 0.43
C LEU A 87 -22.79 13.16 1.49
N ARG A 88 -21.96 13.66 2.39
CA ARG A 88 -21.36 12.86 3.48
C ARG A 88 -22.45 12.22 4.35
N ASP A 89 -23.41 13.02 4.77
CA ASP A 89 -24.49 12.58 5.68
C ASP A 89 -25.45 11.59 5.00
N ALA A 90 -25.48 11.56 3.66
CA ALA A 90 -26.23 10.57 2.88
C ALA A 90 -25.42 9.28 2.62
N ASN A 91 -24.12 9.41 2.32
CA ASN A 91 -23.26 8.27 1.96
C ASN A 91 -22.96 7.37 3.17
N CYS A 92 -22.69 7.95 4.35
CA CYS A 92 -22.24 7.15 5.47
C CYS A 92 -23.30 6.17 6.03
N PRO A 93 -24.58 6.51 6.10
CA PRO A 93 -25.62 5.51 6.34
C PRO A 93 -25.75 4.46 5.23
N LEU A 94 -25.47 4.82 3.97
CA LEU A 94 -25.48 3.89 2.85
C LEU A 94 -24.33 2.84 2.96
N GLU A 95 -23.13 3.25 3.35
CA GLU A 95 -22.01 2.33 3.60
C GLU A 95 -22.30 1.34 4.75
N ALA A 96 -23.14 1.71 5.71
CA ALA A 96 -23.56 0.87 6.82
C ALA A 96 -24.88 0.11 6.60
N PHE A 97 -25.44 0.14 5.38
CA PHE A 97 -26.82 -0.31 5.09
C PHE A 97 -27.08 -1.78 5.45
N GLU A 98 -26.08 -2.66 5.28
CA GLU A 98 -26.23 -4.09 5.57
C GLU A 98 -26.10 -4.43 7.07
N ILE A 99 -25.76 -3.44 7.92
CA ILE A 99 -25.63 -3.63 9.36
C ILE A 99 -26.91 -3.14 10.05
N GLU A 100 -27.47 -3.95 10.92
CA GLU A 100 -28.71 -3.61 11.63
C GLU A 100 -28.59 -2.29 12.40
N THR A 101 -29.52 -1.37 12.12
CA THR A 101 -29.54 -0.02 12.72
C THR A 101 -29.63 -0.09 14.24
N GLY A 102 -28.80 0.68 14.94
CA GLY A 102 -28.75 0.70 16.41
C GLY A 102 -27.72 -0.27 17.01
N MET A 103 -27.17 -1.18 16.23
CA MET A 103 -26.08 -2.04 16.69
C MET A 103 -24.77 -1.23 16.82
N PRO A 104 -23.88 -1.57 17.78
CA PRO A 104 -22.58 -0.91 17.92
C PRO A 104 -21.76 -0.90 16.62
N ALA A 105 -21.81 -1.97 15.85
CA ALA A 105 -21.13 -2.07 14.56
C ALA A 105 -21.68 -1.08 13.52
N HIS A 106 -23.00 -0.84 13.49
CA HIS A 106 -23.60 0.17 12.62
C HIS A 106 -23.14 1.58 12.99
N VAL A 107 -23.17 1.92 14.28
CA VAL A 107 -22.70 3.23 14.78
C VAL A 107 -21.21 3.42 14.47
N PHE A 108 -20.41 2.38 14.66
CA PHE A 108 -19.00 2.38 14.33
C PHE A 108 -18.75 2.62 12.84
N ALA A 109 -19.43 1.90 11.95
CA ALA A 109 -19.28 2.05 10.50
C ALA A 109 -19.66 3.46 10.03
N VAL A 110 -20.82 3.99 10.49
CA VAL A 110 -21.26 5.36 10.16
C VAL A 110 -20.26 6.41 10.66
N ASN A 111 -19.79 6.31 11.90
CA ASN A 111 -18.85 7.28 12.47
C ASN A 111 -17.48 7.22 11.78
N SER A 112 -16.99 6.02 11.45
CA SER A 112 -15.72 5.82 10.74
C SER A 112 -15.78 6.41 9.32
N CYS A 113 -16.88 6.19 8.60
CA CYS A 113 -17.10 6.84 7.30
C CYS A 113 -17.10 8.37 7.41
N ILE A 114 -17.84 8.94 8.38
CA ILE A 114 -17.89 10.40 8.60
C ILE A 114 -16.49 10.92 8.91
N ALA A 115 -15.71 10.25 9.76
CA ALA A 115 -14.36 10.65 10.11
C ALA A 115 -13.42 10.62 8.89
N ARG A 116 -13.48 9.57 8.08
CA ARG A 116 -12.71 9.44 6.83
C ARG A 116 -13.05 10.56 5.86
N MET A 117 -14.33 10.72 5.52
CA MET A 117 -14.76 11.77 4.59
C MET A 117 -14.42 13.18 5.09
N SER A 118 -14.54 13.44 6.41
CA SER A 118 -14.17 14.75 6.98
C SER A 118 -12.68 15.04 6.86
N ARG A 119 -11.80 14.03 7.05
CA ARG A 119 -10.35 14.17 6.83
C ARG A 119 -10.01 14.44 5.37
N GLU A 120 -10.61 13.68 4.44
CA GLU A 120 -10.45 13.89 2.99
C GLU A 120 -10.88 15.32 2.58
N ARG A 121 -12.01 15.79 3.12
CA ARG A 121 -12.49 17.16 2.84
C ARG A 121 -11.58 18.22 3.45
N SER A 122 -11.01 18.00 4.65
CA SER A 122 -9.99 18.90 5.23
C SER A 122 -8.81 19.05 4.29
N ALA A 123 -8.24 17.93 3.85
CA ALA A 123 -7.11 17.91 2.93
C ALA A 123 -7.42 18.60 1.58
N TYR A 124 -8.67 18.46 1.09
CA TYR A 124 -9.13 19.19 -0.09
C TYR A 124 -9.18 20.70 0.13
N LEU A 125 -9.77 21.15 1.26
CA LEU A 125 -9.89 22.59 1.57
C LEU A 125 -8.52 23.24 1.82
N ASP A 126 -7.56 22.50 2.35
CA ASP A 126 -6.20 22.99 2.58
C ASP A 126 -5.44 23.23 1.27
N LYS A 127 -5.82 22.55 0.18
CA LYS A 127 -5.26 22.75 -1.17
C LYS A 127 -5.89 23.91 -1.92
N ILE A 128 -7.07 24.41 -1.52
CA ILE A 128 -7.72 25.56 -2.17
C ILE A 128 -7.04 26.84 -1.71
N ALA A 129 -6.64 27.69 -2.68
CA ALA A 129 -5.95 28.95 -2.43
C ALA A 129 -4.86 28.78 -1.35
N PRO A 130 -3.84 27.92 -1.56
CA PRO A 130 -2.73 27.81 -0.64
C PRO A 130 -2.10 29.18 -0.47
N GLU A 131 -1.63 29.50 0.76
CA GLU A 131 -0.93 30.77 0.99
C GLU A 131 0.13 30.96 -0.08
N GLN A 132 -0.03 32.00 -0.92
CA GLN A 132 1.00 32.39 -1.85
C GLN A 132 2.19 32.78 -0.99
N SER A 133 3.21 31.92 -0.96
CA SER A 133 4.47 32.26 -0.32
C SER A 133 4.92 33.58 -0.92
N ALA A 134 4.84 34.66 -0.11
CA ALA A 134 5.17 36.00 -0.49
C ALA A 134 6.69 36.14 -0.67
N HIS A 135 7.21 35.57 -1.76
CA HIS A 135 8.59 35.76 -2.21
C HIS A 135 8.69 35.39 -3.68
N LEU A 136 8.18 36.24 -4.55
CA LEU A 136 8.70 36.43 -5.94
C LEU A 136 8.21 37.75 -6.46
N SER A 137 8.60 38.85 -5.77
CA SER A 137 8.64 40.19 -6.37
C SER A 137 10.04 40.74 -6.15
N ASP A 138 10.95 40.31 -7.01
CA ASP A 138 12.06 41.17 -7.37
C ASP A 138 12.33 41.03 -8.89
N LYS A 139 12.38 42.19 -9.52
CA LYS A 139 12.60 42.33 -10.97
C LYS A 139 14.06 42.03 -11.25
N GLY A 140 14.33 40.99 -12.03
CA GLY A 140 15.69 40.79 -12.49
C GLY A 140 15.91 39.57 -13.37
N ASN A 141 16.16 39.81 -14.63
CA ASN A 141 16.81 38.99 -15.65
C ASN A 141 16.04 37.79 -16.26
N ALA A 142 16.16 37.70 -17.57
CA ALA A 142 15.58 36.64 -18.44
C ALA A 142 16.00 35.20 -18.14
N SER A 143 16.75 34.97 -17.05
CA SER A 143 17.11 33.63 -16.56
C SER A 143 16.08 33.02 -15.57
N ASP A 144 15.08 33.81 -15.14
CA ASP A 144 14.09 33.37 -14.10
C ASP A 144 12.78 32.83 -14.68
N ALA A 145 12.68 32.72 -16.00
CA ALA A 145 11.50 32.18 -16.66
C ALA A 145 11.33 30.67 -16.33
N CYS A 146 10.07 30.26 -16.11
CA CYS A 146 9.72 28.85 -16.00
C CYS A 146 10.18 28.07 -17.24
N PRO A 147 10.92 26.98 -17.13
CA PRO A 147 11.41 26.22 -18.28
C PRO A 147 10.29 25.74 -19.20
N SER A 148 9.14 25.36 -18.66
CA SER A 148 7.95 24.96 -19.40
C SER A 148 6.73 24.91 -18.47
N GLU A 149 5.56 25.16 -19.03
CA GLU A 149 4.28 24.89 -18.36
C GLU A 149 3.95 23.40 -18.36
N ASP A 150 4.36 22.68 -19.40
CA ASP A 150 4.18 21.23 -19.50
C ASP A 150 5.23 20.50 -18.64
N PHE A 151 4.78 19.48 -17.89
CA PHE A 151 5.62 18.80 -16.92
C PHE A 151 6.84 18.11 -17.53
N LEU A 152 6.69 17.39 -18.64
CA LEU A 152 7.80 16.65 -19.23
C LEU A 152 8.94 17.53 -19.76
N PRO A 153 8.71 18.60 -20.54
CA PRO A 153 9.76 19.54 -20.90
C PRO A 153 10.38 20.23 -19.68
N PHE A 154 9.57 20.56 -18.66
CA PHE A 154 10.06 21.06 -17.38
C PHE A 154 11.01 20.05 -16.71
N LEU A 155 10.58 18.78 -16.57
CA LEU A 155 11.35 17.72 -15.92
C LEU A 155 12.69 17.47 -16.63
N ALA A 156 12.71 17.52 -17.96
CA ALA A 156 13.94 17.37 -18.74
C ALA A 156 14.98 18.43 -18.38
N VAL A 157 14.56 19.71 -18.26
CA VAL A 157 15.44 20.80 -17.84
C VAL A 157 15.82 20.67 -16.37
N PHE A 158 14.83 20.44 -15.49
CA PHE A 158 15.05 20.29 -14.05
C PHE A 158 16.05 19.17 -13.73
N SER A 159 15.89 18.00 -14.34
CA SER A 159 16.74 16.84 -14.04
C SER A 159 18.17 16.97 -14.60
N ALA A 160 18.36 17.74 -15.69
CA ALA A 160 19.64 17.88 -16.36
C ALA A 160 20.52 19.01 -15.78
N ASP A 161 19.92 20.00 -15.12
CA ASP A 161 20.63 21.20 -14.64
C ASP A 161 20.51 21.36 -13.11
N ILE A 162 21.65 21.33 -12.42
CA ILE A 162 21.74 21.49 -10.97
C ILE A 162 21.22 22.83 -10.49
N GLU A 163 21.45 23.90 -11.23
CA GLU A 163 20.97 25.22 -10.86
C GLU A 163 19.45 25.34 -11.05
N ALA A 164 18.90 24.66 -12.08
CA ALA A 164 17.45 24.51 -12.20
C ALA A 164 16.87 23.71 -11.03
N GLN A 165 17.52 22.60 -10.59
CA GLN A 165 17.10 21.86 -9.40
C GLN A 165 17.09 22.75 -8.16
N ARG A 166 18.15 23.53 -7.92
CA ARG A 166 18.21 24.46 -6.78
C ARG A 166 17.12 25.52 -6.80
N ARG A 167 16.92 26.15 -7.94
CA ARG A 167 15.98 27.26 -8.12
C ARG A 167 14.51 26.81 -8.09
N LEU A 168 14.22 25.63 -8.64
CA LEU A 168 12.86 25.10 -8.78
C LEU A 168 12.53 24.05 -7.70
N THR A 169 13.23 24.11 -6.59
CA THR A 169 12.93 23.35 -5.35
C THR A 169 12.34 24.30 -4.32
N ALA A 170 11.28 23.90 -3.66
CA ALA A 170 10.59 24.68 -2.64
C ALA A 170 11.53 25.08 -1.50
N PHE A 171 11.26 26.23 -0.88
CA PHE A 171 12.03 26.68 0.30
C PHE A 171 12.03 25.62 1.41
N THR A 172 10.88 24.98 1.65
CA THR A 172 10.75 23.84 2.56
C THR A 172 10.29 22.63 1.76
N VAL A 173 11.08 21.58 1.76
CA VAL A 173 10.80 20.31 1.10
C VAL A 173 10.36 19.29 2.15
N LYS A 174 9.29 18.57 1.88
CA LYS A 174 8.88 17.41 2.68
C LYS A 174 9.82 16.25 2.35
N SER A 175 10.64 15.84 3.32
CA SER A 175 11.58 14.73 3.16
C SER A 175 11.07 13.53 3.95
N LEU A 176 10.78 12.42 3.24
CA LEU A 176 10.45 11.14 3.86
C LEU A 176 11.65 10.22 3.76
N VAL A 177 12.00 9.58 4.88
CA VAL A 177 13.01 8.54 4.94
C VAL A 177 12.51 7.35 5.76
N LEU A 178 12.99 6.15 5.44
CA LEU A 178 12.72 4.96 6.25
C LEU A 178 13.67 4.91 7.45
N LYS A 179 13.12 4.71 8.66
CA LYS A 179 13.90 4.44 9.87
C LYS A 179 13.67 3.02 10.34
N PRO A 180 14.74 2.30 10.73
CA PRO A 180 14.60 0.98 11.35
C PRO A 180 13.82 1.09 12.67
N LYS A 181 12.91 0.13 12.91
CA LYS A 181 12.25 -0.05 14.20
C LYS A 181 13.09 -0.92 15.13
N ALA A 182 12.62 -1.06 16.38
CA ALA A 182 13.24 -1.96 17.36
C ALA A 182 13.21 -3.43 16.91
N ASP A 183 12.15 -3.84 16.21
CA ASP A 183 12.06 -5.16 15.59
C ASP A 183 12.96 -5.22 14.35
N PRO A 184 13.91 -6.15 14.28
CA PRO A 184 14.81 -6.31 13.13
C PRO A 184 14.04 -6.50 11.81
N GLY A 185 14.46 -5.80 10.76
CA GLY A 185 13.83 -5.88 9.43
C GLY A 185 12.49 -5.13 9.31
N ARG A 186 12.06 -4.42 10.36
CA ARG A 186 10.89 -3.54 10.30
C ARG A 186 11.31 -2.09 10.17
N PHE A 187 10.56 -1.32 9.39
CA PHE A 187 10.82 0.09 9.09
C PHE A 187 9.57 0.92 9.28
N GLU A 188 9.76 2.21 9.51
CA GLU A 188 8.69 3.19 9.52
C GLU A 188 9.05 4.40 8.68
N PRO A 189 8.12 4.94 7.88
CA PRO A 189 8.32 6.19 7.17
C PRO A 189 8.27 7.36 8.16
N VAL A 190 9.31 8.21 8.11
CA VAL A 190 9.40 9.43 8.92
C VAL A 190 9.51 10.62 8.00
N THR A 191 8.53 11.52 8.06
CA THR A 191 8.51 12.74 7.27
C THR A 191 9.00 13.92 8.10
N THR A 192 9.92 14.69 7.54
CA THR A 192 10.45 15.93 8.11
C THR A 192 10.36 17.05 7.07
N GLY A 193 10.39 18.31 7.54
CA GLY A 193 10.56 19.47 6.67
C GLY A 193 12.03 19.86 6.62
N GLU A 194 12.61 19.93 5.44
CA GLU A 194 13.99 20.35 5.23
C GLU A 194 14.02 21.62 4.37
N LYS A 195 15.01 22.50 4.61
CA LYS A 195 15.22 23.66 3.74
C LYS A 195 15.78 23.17 2.40
N GLY A 196 15.15 23.56 1.27
CA GLY A 196 15.59 23.18 -0.04
C GLY A 196 17.07 23.49 -0.31
N ALA A 197 17.56 24.62 0.19
CA ALA A 197 18.98 25.00 0.11
C ALA A 197 19.94 24.09 0.89
N GLY A 198 19.44 23.27 1.83
CA GLY A 198 20.22 22.29 2.62
C GLY A 198 20.32 20.91 1.98
N LEU A 199 19.59 20.66 0.89
CA LEU A 199 19.61 19.38 0.19
C LEU A 199 20.92 19.18 -0.58
N ALA A 200 21.34 17.93 -0.71
CA ALA A 200 22.51 17.55 -1.49
C ALA A 200 22.14 17.46 -2.98
N TYR A 201 22.66 18.37 -3.79
CA TYR A 201 22.45 18.39 -5.24
C TYR A 201 23.56 17.67 -6.00
N PRO A 202 23.28 17.01 -7.13
CA PRO A 202 21.96 16.89 -7.78
C PRO A 202 21.01 15.96 -7.00
N LEU A 203 19.72 16.32 -6.97
CA LEU A 203 18.67 15.51 -6.35
C LEU A 203 18.30 14.30 -7.21
N MET A 204 18.33 14.48 -8.53
CA MET A 204 18.05 13.42 -9.50
C MET A 204 19.01 13.51 -10.69
N ALA A 205 19.22 12.35 -11.32
CA ALA A 205 19.97 12.26 -12.57
C ALA A 205 19.05 12.62 -13.77
N PRO A 206 19.63 13.02 -14.92
CA PRO A 206 18.85 13.43 -16.09
C PRO A 206 17.78 12.42 -16.53
N ILE A 207 16.62 12.94 -16.92
CA ILE A 207 15.46 12.20 -17.43
C ILE A 207 15.10 12.81 -18.78
N GLU A 208 15.38 12.08 -19.86
CA GLU A 208 15.22 12.58 -21.22
C GLU A 208 13.79 12.39 -21.77
N SER A 209 13.08 11.40 -21.27
CA SER A 209 11.75 11.08 -21.76
C SER A 209 10.95 10.20 -20.77
N ARG A 210 9.64 10.05 -21.02
CA ARG A 210 8.80 9.08 -20.29
C ARG A 210 9.28 7.61 -20.38
N LYS A 211 10.10 7.30 -21.39
CA LYS A 211 10.63 5.95 -21.62
C LYS A 211 12.00 5.73 -21.00
N THR A 212 12.50 6.66 -20.18
CA THR A 212 13.76 6.47 -19.45
C THR A 212 13.66 5.21 -18.58
N PRO A 213 14.49 4.19 -18.82
CA PRO A 213 14.40 2.94 -18.06
C PRO A 213 14.58 3.17 -16.55
N GLY A 214 13.76 2.53 -15.74
CA GLY A 214 13.79 2.68 -14.29
C GLY A 214 13.20 3.97 -13.76
N VAL A 215 12.50 4.74 -14.58
CA VAL A 215 11.77 5.94 -14.17
C VAL A 215 10.28 5.76 -14.50
N VAL A 216 9.42 6.07 -13.54
CA VAL A 216 7.96 6.13 -13.71
C VAL A 216 7.50 7.54 -13.43
N ILE A 217 6.63 8.08 -14.28
CA ILE A 217 6.09 9.44 -14.14
C ILE A 217 4.57 9.33 -14.01
N TRP A 218 4.07 9.76 -12.85
CA TRP A 218 2.66 9.86 -12.54
C TRP A 218 2.23 11.33 -12.64
N GLU A 219 1.42 11.68 -13.62
CA GLU A 219 0.75 12.98 -13.72
C GLU A 219 -0.68 12.79 -13.22
N TYR A 220 -0.98 13.29 -12.01
CA TYR A 220 -2.29 13.09 -11.39
C TYR A 220 -3.32 14.09 -11.90
N ASP A 221 -2.85 15.31 -12.16
CA ASP A 221 -3.64 16.43 -12.70
C ASP A 221 -2.69 17.49 -13.28
N ASP A 222 -3.25 18.61 -13.74
CA ASP A 222 -2.48 19.72 -14.33
C ASP A 222 -1.55 20.44 -13.33
N SER A 223 -1.62 20.08 -12.04
CA SER A 223 -0.91 20.77 -10.96
C SER A 223 -0.06 19.85 -10.08
N HIS A 224 -0.16 18.52 -10.23
CA HIS A 224 0.58 17.57 -9.40
C HIS A 224 1.16 16.44 -10.24
N SER A 225 2.44 16.21 -10.04
CA SER A 225 3.17 15.10 -10.68
C SER A 225 4.16 14.47 -9.71
N THR A 226 4.37 13.16 -9.86
CA THR A 226 5.40 12.43 -9.13
C THR A 226 6.30 11.70 -10.11
N VAL A 227 7.59 11.78 -9.85
CA VAL A 227 8.62 11.01 -10.57
C VAL A 227 9.17 9.98 -9.61
N VAL A 228 9.02 8.70 -9.94
CA VAL A 228 9.62 7.60 -9.18
C VAL A 228 10.86 7.14 -9.90
N ASP A 229 12.01 7.28 -9.25
CA ASP A 229 13.32 6.86 -9.76
C ASP A 229 13.76 5.57 -9.06
N ARG A 230 13.90 4.51 -9.86
CA ARG A 230 14.35 3.19 -9.43
C ARG A 230 15.55 2.70 -10.23
N ARG A 231 16.29 3.61 -10.87
CA ARG A 231 17.46 3.28 -11.70
C ARG A 231 18.57 2.58 -10.90
N ALA A 232 18.63 2.81 -9.59
CA ALA A 232 19.52 2.10 -8.67
C ALA A 232 18.94 0.76 -8.17
N GLY A 233 17.90 0.23 -8.80
CA GLY A 233 17.19 -0.98 -8.43
C GLY A 233 16.03 -0.74 -7.46
N TRP A 234 15.13 -1.68 -7.37
CA TRP A 234 13.93 -1.59 -6.53
C TRP A 234 14.20 -1.53 -5.02
N SER A 235 15.42 -1.82 -4.58
CA SER A 235 15.83 -1.60 -3.18
C SER A 235 16.13 -0.14 -2.87
N ASN A 236 16.12 0.76 -3.87
CA ASN A 236 16.49 2.17 -3.78
C ASN A 236 15.44 3.03 -4.51
N VAL A 237 14.18 2.90 -4.11
CA VAL A 237 13.07 3.65 -4.71
C VAL A 237 13.05 5.06 -4.12
N ILE A 238 13.15 6.08 -4.97
CA ILE A 238 13.04 7.48 -4.59
C ILE A 238 11.90 8.11 -5.37
N ALA A 239 10.98 8.79 -4.69
CA ALA A 239 9.89 9.52 -5.32
C ALA A 239 10.08 11.04 -5.11
N PHE A 240 9.92 11.80 -6.19
CA PHE A 240 10.01 13.25 -6.23
C PHE A 240 8.62 13.81 -6.53
N ASN A 241 8.07 14.57 -5.60
CA ASN A 241 6.73 15.13 -5.71
C ASN A 241 6.82 16.59 -6.12
N PHE A 242 6.16 16.91 -7.24
CA PHE A 242 6.12 18.25 -7.82
C PHE A 242 4.71 18.82 -7.74
N SER A 243 4.61 20.11 -7.47
CA SER A 243 3.39 20.89 -7.66
C SER A 243 3.61 22.02 -8.65
N ARG A 244 2.55 22.41 -9.36
CA ARG A 244 2.56 23.54 -10.28
C ARG A 244 1.87 24.72 -9.62
N GLN A 245 2.60 25.81 -9.53
CA GLN A 245 2.11 27.13 -9.17
C GLN A 245 2.26 28.05 -10.40
N ALA A 246 3.04 29.11 -10.31
CA ALA A 246 3.48 29.86 -11.49
C ALA A 246 4.47 29.07 -12.36
N CYS A 247 5.16 28.10 -11.76
CA CYS A 247 6.03 27.10 -12.39
C CYS A 247 5.91 25.78 -11.62
N TRP A 248 6.35 24.69 -12.21
CA TRP A 248 6.56 23.44 -11.49
C TRP A 248 7.66 23.59 -10.43
N VAL A 249 7.42 23.09 -9.25
CA VAL A 249 8.34 23.16 -8.08
C VAL A 249 8.41 21.82 -7.41
N LEU A 250 9.60 21.37 -7.05
CA LEU A 250 9.79 20.17 -6.21
C LEU A 250 9.42 20.50 -4.77
N GLU A 251 8.39 19.83 -4.23
CA GLU A 251 7.90 20.05 -2.87
C GLU A 251 8.25 18.90 -1.90
N GLY A 252 8.50 17.72 -2.43
CA GLY A 252 8.76 16.55 -1.60
C GLY A 252 9.73 15.57 -2.23
N VAL A 253 10.52 14.91 -1.38
CA VAL A 253 11.39 13.80 -1.74
C VAL A 253 11.11 12.66 -0.76
N GLU A 254 10.76 11.49 -1.30
CA GLU A 254 10.51 10.28 -0.52
C GLU A 254 11.60 9.26 -0.82
N ASP A 255 12.48 9.00 0.14
CA ASP A 255 13.50 7.95 0.05
C ASP A 255 13.00 6.68 0.73
N TRP A 256 12.49 5.75 -0.06
CA TRP A 256 12.03 4.42 0.35
C TRP A 256 13.15 3.38 0.33
N SER A 257 14.41 3.80 0.25
CA SER A 257 15.55 2.90 0.18
C SER A 257 15.79 2.17 1.50
N ILE A 258 15.99 0.85 1.41
CA ILE A 258 16.41 0.00 2.54
C ILE A 258 17.85 -0.44 2.32
N ARG A 259 18.77 0.11 3.11
CA ARG A 259 20.22 -0.10 2.97
C ARG A 259 20.66 -1.36 3.70
N GLU A 260 21.71 -2.03 3.21
CA GLU A 260 22.24 -3.24 3.84
C GLU A 260 22.68 -3.05 5.28
N LYS A 261 23.20 -1.87 5.63
CA LYS A 261 23.63 -1.54 6.99
C LYS A 261 22.48 -1.56 8.03
N ASP A 262 21.25 -1.42 7.55
CA ASP A 262 20.02 -1.38 8.37
C ASP A 262 19.36 -2.77 8.47
N LEU A 263 20.00 -3.81 7.90
CA LEU A 263 19.52 -5.19 7.87
C LEU A 263 20.44 -6.12 8.66
N VAL A 264 19.89 -7.19 9.20
CA VAL A 264 20.61 -8.24 9.92
C VAL A 264 20.53 -9.54 9.13
N ALA A 265 21.40 -9.68 8.13
CA ALA A 265 21.37 -10.86 7.29
C ALA A 265 22.18 -12.02 7.88
N ALA A 266 21.64 -13.21 7.76
CA ALA A 266 22.30 -14.47 8.05
C ALA A 266 22.32 -15.35 6.81
N SER A 267 23.40 -16.13 6.64
CA SER A 267 23.41 -17.21 5.65
C SER A 267 22.72 -18.44 6.27
N THR A 268 21.90 -19.08 5.47
CA THR A 268 21.26 -20.38 5.81
C THR A 268 21.70 -21.42 4.79
N PRO A 269 21.40 -22.70 4.97
CA PRO A 269 21.69 -23.73 3.97
C PRO A 269 21.04 -23.44 2.59
N THR A 270 19.91 -22.71 2.57
CA THR A 270 19.13 -22.40 1.37
C THR A 270 19.34 -20.99 0.85
N MET A 271 19.90 -20.07 1.65
CA MET A 271 20.14 -18.68 1.27
C MET A 271 21.56 -18.25 1.59
N SER A 272 22.21 -17.58 0.66
CA SER A 272 23.43 -16.81 0.89
C SER A 272 23.12 -15.55 1.73
N LYS A 273 24.17 -14.89 2.23
CA LYS A 273 24.02 -13.60 2.94
C LYS A 273 23.30 -12.54 2.08
N LYS A 274 23.62 -12.48 0.77
CA LYS A 274 22.97 -11.54 -0.15
C LYS A 274 21.47 -11.83 -0.31
N GLU A 275 21.12 -13.10 -0.47
CA GLU A 275 19.71 -13.54 -0.59
C GLU A 275 18.93 -13.28 0.69
N SER A 276 19.55 -13.47 1.86
CA SER A 276 18.96 -13.11 3.15
C SER A 276 18.69 -11.60 3.27
N PHE A 277 19.56 -10.72 2.76
CA PHE A 277 19.28 -9.28 2.66
C PHE A 277 18.11 -9.01 1.73
N CYS A 278 18.05 -9.66 0.58
CA CYS A 278 16.93 -9.55 -0.34
C CYS A 278 15.64 -9.99 0.34
N PHE A 279 15.62 -11.13 1.04
CA PHE A 279 14.43 -11.62 1.71
C PHE A 279 13.92 -10.65 2.78
N GLN A 280 14.80 -10.10 3.61
CA GLN A 280 14.43 -9.12 4.62
C GLN A 280 13.91 -7.81 4.02
N ARG A 281 14.47 -7.34 2.90
CA ARG A 281 13.91 -6.20 2.18
C ARG A 281 12.52 -6.49 1.65
N ALA A 282 12.30 -7.67 1.08
CA ALA A 282 11.00 -8.07 0.59
C ALA A 282 9.93 -8.04 1.71
N GLU A 283 10.24 -8.65 2.87
CA GLU A 283 9.37 -8.62 4.05
C GLU A 283 9.07 -7.19 4.54
N ALA A 284 10.08 -6.30 4.48
CA ALA A 284 9.93 -4.92 4.88
C ALA A 284 9.04 -4.13 3.90
N PHE A 285 9.29 -4.27 2.59
CA PHE A 285 8.49 -3.60 1.56
C PHE A 285 7.06 -4.10 1.50
N GLU A 286 6.83 -5.41 1.67
CA GLU A 286 5.49 -6.00 1.79
C GLU A 286 4.71 -5.36 2.95
N ALA A 287 5.34 -5.23 4.12
CA ALA A 287 4.72 -4.61 5.28
C ALA A 287 4.47 -3.11 5.11
N LEU A 288 5.33 -2.39 4.38
CA LEU A 288 5.18 -0.96 4.08
C LEU A 288 4.11 -0.71 3.01
N GLY A 289 3.93 -1.63 2.06
CA GLY A 289 2.94 -1.54 0.99
C GLY A 289 1.53 -1.96 1.36
N ALA A 290 1.37 -2.70 2.47
CA ALA A 290 0.11 -3.30 2.89
C ALA A 290 -1.00 -2.33 3.35
N PRO A 291 -0.72 -1.14 3.96
CA PRO A 291 -1.78 -0.21 4.34
C PRO A 291 -2.59 0.27 3.12
N GLU A 292 -3.93 0.30 3.25
CA GLU A 292 -4.85 0.65 2.15
C GLU A 292 -4.65 2.08 1.62
N ASP A 293 -4.19 3.01 2.46
CA ASP A 293 -3.94 4.40 2.13
C ASP A 293 -2.49 4.70 1.71
N GLN A 294 -1.69 3.64 1.46
CA GLN A 294 -0.30 3.78 1.06
C GLN A 294 -0.19 4.31 -0.38
N PRO A 295 0.35 5.54 -0.60
CA PRO A 295 0.40 6.14 -1.93
C PRO A 295 1.40 5.48 -2.87
N ARG A 296 2.29 4.61 -2.37
CA ARG A 296 3.34 3.92 -3.11
C ARG A 296 3.15 2.40 -3.13
N THR A 297 1.92 1.93 -2.95
CA THR A 297 1.60 0.50 -2.90
C THR A 297 2.17 -0.25 -4.10
N VAL A 298 1.98 0.25 -5.31
CA VAL A 298 2.47 -0.40 -6.54
C VAL A 298 4.00 -0.53 -6.52
N GLU A 299 4.71 0.56 -6.26
CA GLU A 299 6.16 0.59 -6.25
C GLU A 299 6.75 -0.29 -5.14
N LEU A 300 6.11 -0.33 -3.97
CA LEU A 300 6.54 -1.16 -2.84
C LEU A 300 6.31 -2.65 -3.10
N PHE A 301 5.20 -3.04 -3.73
CA PHE A 301 5.00 -4.44 -4.12
C PHE A 301 5.89 -4.88 -5.29
N GLU A 302 6.21 -4.00 -6.22
CA GLU A 302 7.23 -4.26 -7.23
C GLU A 302 8.62 -4.44 -6.60
N ALA A 303 8.97 -3.60 -5.61
CA ALA A 303 10.20 -3.77 -4.84
C ALA A 303 10.20 -5.09 -4.04
N THR A 304 9.05 -5.47 -3.48
CA THR A 304 8.87 -6.77 -2.82
C THR A 304 9.15 -7.92 -3.78
N LEU A 305 8.54 -7.91 -4.97
CA LEU A 305 8.71 -8.96 -5.96
C LEU A 305 10.17 -9.11 -6.41
N GLU A 306 10.84 -8.01 -6.77
CA GLU A 306 12.24 -8.06 -7.19
C GLU A 306 13.15 -8.63 -6.08
N ASN A 307 12.92 -8.22 -4.83
CA ASN A 307 13.69 -8.73 -3.71
C ASN A 307 13.35 -10.18 -3.37
N LEU A 308 12.10 -10.65 -3.55
CA LEU A 308 11.75 -12.06 -3.45
C LEU A 308 12.43 -12.90 -4.54
N LEU A 309 12.46 -12.41 -5.79
CA LEU A 309 13.17 -13.07 -6.89
C LEU A 309 14.67 -13.17 -6.63
N CYS A 310 15.28 -12.11 -6.06
CA CYS A 310 16.68 -12.15 -5.61
C CYS A 310 16.89 -13.21 -4.52
N ALA A 311 16.00 -13.28 -3.54
CA ALA A 311 16.06 -14.26 -2.45
C ALA A 311 15.84 -15.70 -2.91
N ALA A 312 15.03 -15.88 -3.96
CA ALA A 312 14.73 -17.18 -4.55
C ALA A 312 15.83 -17.69 -5.52
N HIS A 313 16.89 -16.91 -5.76
CA HIS A 313 17.89 -17.21 -6.80
C HIS A 313 18.54 -18.60 -6.63
N SER A 314 18.86 -19.00 -5.40
CA SER A 314 19.40 -20.33 -5.10
C SER A 314 18.32 -21.40 -4.88
N GLY A 315 17.05 -21.08 -5.13
CA GLY A 315 15.95 -22.02 -4.99
C GLY A 315 15.42 -22.15 -3.56
N ASP A 316 15.56 -21.10 -2.71
CA ASP A 316 14.93 -21.12 -1.39
C ASP A 316 13.41 -21.31 -1.53
N PRO A 317 12.81 -22.32 -0.88
CA PRO A 317 11.41 -22.67 -1.09
C PRO A 317 10.44 -21.58 -0.65
N LEU A 318 10.71 -20.89 0.45
CA LEU A 318 9.80 -19.87 0.99
C LEU A 318 9.83 -18.60 0.13
N ALA A 319 11.02 -18.13 -0.23
CA ALA A 319 11.17 -16.98 -1.12
C ALA A 319 10.53 -17.27 -2.49
N SER A 320 10.75 -18.47 -3.02
CA SER A 320 10.16 -18.91 -4.29
C SER A 320 8.62 -18.94 -4.23
N TYR A 321 8.06 -19.49 -3.16
CA TYR A 321 6.61 -19.51 -2.97
C TYR A 321 6.02 -18.09 -2.90
N LYS A 322 6.58 -17.22 -2.05
CA LYS A 322 6.13 -15.83 -1.90
C LYS A 322 6.23 -15.05 -3.22
N ALA A 323 7.33 -15.22 -3.98
CA ALA A 323 7.49 -14.58 -5.29
C ALA A 323 6.42 -15.04 -6.28
N ALA A 324 6.14 -16.34 -6.33
CA ALA A 324 5.11 -16.88 -7.22
C ALA A 324 3.72 -16.35 -6.88
N ILE A 325 3.34 -16.35 -5.61
CA ILE A 325 2.02 -15.87 -5.16
C ILE A 325 1.88 -14.35 -5.40
N LEU A 326 2.91 -13.56 -5.07
CA LEU A 326 2.86 -12.12 -5.31
C LEU A 326 2.73 -11.79 -6.80
N SER A 327 3.45 -12.51 -7.66
CA SER A 327 3.34 -12.35 -9.11
C SER A 327 1.93 -12.66 -9.65
N LEU A 328 1.20 -13.60 -9.03
CA LEU A 328 -0.17 -13.95 -9.41
C LEU A 328 -1.23 -13.05 -8.76
N SER A 329 -0.89 -12.30 -7.72
CA SER A 329 -1.87 -11.52 -6.94
C SER A 329 -2.43 -10.29 -7.67
N GLY A 330 -1.77 -9.83 -8.75
CA GLY A 330 -2.06 -8.57 -9.42
C GLY A 330 -1.54 -7.33 -8.68
N MET A 331 -0.86 -7.48 -7.53
CA MET A 331 -0.27 -6.38 -6.77
C MET A 331 1.10 -5.95 -7.30
N ALA A 332 1.77 -6.83 -8.04
CA ALA A 332 3.03 -6.58 -8.72
C ALA A 332 2.99 -7.14 -10.14
N SER A 333 4.01 -6.83 -10.93
CA SER A 333 4.15 -7.31 -12.31
C SER A 333 4.20 -8.84 -12.37
N GLN A 334 3.53 -9.39 -13.37
CA GLN A 334 3.52 -10.83 -13.58
C GLN A 334 4.87 -11.29 -14.16
N VAL A 335 5.51 -12.27 -13.52
CA VAL A 335 6.74 -12.88 -14.07
C VAL A 335 6.42 -13.80 -15.25
N PRO A 336 7.40 -14.07 -16.14
CA PRO A 336 7.21 -15.03 -17.24
C PRO A 336 6.77 -16.41 -16.73
N THR A 337 5.92 -17.09 -17.50
CA THR A 337 5.32 -18.39 -17.12
C THR A 337 6.38 -19.45 -16.75
N ASN A 338 7.49 -19.51 -17.48
CA ASN A 338 8.60 -20.42 -17.15
C ASN A 338 9.29 -20.09 -15.82
N THR A 339 9.39 -18.81 -15.48
CA THR A 339 9.90 -18.36 -14.17
C THR A 339 8.94 -18.76 -13.07
N LEU A 340 7.63 -18.53 -13.27
CA LEU A 340 6.58 -18.89 -12.33
C LEU A 340 6.58 -20.40 -12.04
N GLU A 341 6.68 -21.23 -13.09
CA GLU A 341 6.80 -22.68 -12.95
C GLU A 341 8.03 -23.08 -12.14
N SER A 342 9.18 -22.44 -12.40
CA SER A 342 10.43 -22.72 -11.69
C SER A 342 10.33 -22.35 -10.21
N LEU A 343 9.67 -21.23 -9.87
CA LEU A 343 9.42 -20.79 -8.50
C LEU A 343 8.54 -21.80 -7.77
N PHE A 344 7.43 -22.22 -8.36
CA PHE A 344 6.56 -23.24 -7.74
C PHE A 344 7.27 -24.60 -7.59
N LYS A 345 8.09 -25.01 -8.54
CA LYS A 345 8.90 -26.25 -8.43
C LYS A 345 9.87 -26.17 -7.26
N ALA A 346 10.56 -25.05 -7.10
CA ALA A 346 11.47 -24.84 -5.96
C ALA A 346 10.69 -24.86 -4.64
N ALA A 347 9.57 -24.18 -4.56
CA ALA A 347 8.71 -24.15 -3.40
C ALA A 347 8.17 -25.54 -3.02
N ALA A 348 7.77 -26.33 -4.01
CA ALA A 348 7.18 -27.66 -3.85
C ALA A 348 8.14 -28.70 -3.26
N THR A 349 9.44 -28.41 -3.22
CA THR A 349 10.45 -29.34 -2.65
C THR A 349 10.23 -29.63 -1.16
N THR A 350 9.79 -28.63 -0.41
CA THR A 350 9.62 -28.72 1.05
C THR A 350 8.34 -28.08 1.58
N LEU A 351 7.66 -27.25 0.78
CA LEU A 351 6.45 -26.55 1.19
C LEU A 351 5.20 -27.21 0.61
N PRO A 352 4.26 -27.69 1.43
CA PRO A 352 2.99 -28.20 0.94
C PRO A 352 2.21 -27.16 0.11
N ASN A 353 2.22 -25.89 0.54
CA ASN A 353 1.58 -24.79 -0.21
C ASN A 353 2.23 -24.58 -1.57
N GLY A 354 3.56 -24.74 -1.69
CA GLY A 354 4.27 -24.69 -2.96
C GLY A 354 3.82 -25.80 -3.92
N ALA A 355 3.67 -27.03 -3.39
CA ALA A 355 3.20 -28.18 -4.17
C ALA A 355 1.71 -28.02 -4.60
N MET A 356 0.86 -27.46 -3.74
CA MET A 356 -0.52 -27.12 -4.08
C MET A 356 -0.57 -26.03 -5.15
N GLY A 357 0.21 -24.95 -5.00
CA GLY A 357 0.31 -23.87 -6.01
C GLY A 357 0.83 -24.39 -7.36
N LEU A 358 1.81 -25.30 -7.34
CA LEU A 358 2.28 -25.96 -8.56
C LEU A 358 1.17 -26.78 -9.26
N SER A 359 0.34 -27.48 -8.47
CA SER A 359 -0.82 -28.22 -8.98
C SER A 359 -1.83 -27.29 -9.66
N GLU A 360 -2.18 -26.20 -9.01
CA GLU A 360 -3.08 -25.17 -9.55
C GLU A 360 -2.48 -24.53 -10.81
N PHE A 361 -1.19 -24.19 -10.78
CA PHE A 361 -0.50 -23.67 -11.97
C PHE A 361 -0.56 -24.62 -13.17
N TYR A 362 -0.46 -25.93 -12.97
CA TYR A 362 -0.58 -26.90 -14.08
C TYR A 362 -2.01 -27.02 -14.61
N CYS A 363 -3.02 -26.73 -13.80
CA CYS A 363 -4.40 -26.67 -14.26
C CYS A 363 -4.72 -25.34 -14.96
N ASP A 364 -4.42 -24.23 -14.34
CA ASP A 364 -4.91 -22.89 -14.71
C ASP A 364 -3.87 -22.09 -15.51
N GLY A 365 -2.59 -22.44 -15.40
CA GLY A 365 -1.48 -21.66 -15.95
C GLY A 365 -1.20 -20.44 -15.09
N ASN A 366 -1.04 -19.29 -15.74
CA ASN A 366 -0.87 -17.98 -15.09
C ASN A 366 -2.15 -17.12 -15.14
N GLU A 367 -3.30 -17.74 -15.37
CA GLU A 367 -4.60 -17.07 -15.41
C GLU A 367 -5.20 -17.06 -14.00
N LEU A 368 -5.57 -15.86 -13.51
CA LEU A 368 -6.18 -15.69 -12.17
C LEU A 368 -7.63 -16.21 -12.09
N THR A 369 -8.31 -16.30 -13.22
CA THR A 369 -9.70 -16.77 -13.32
C THR A 369 -9.81 -17.75 -14.48
N PHE A 370 -9.60 -19.02 -14.22
CA PHE A 370 -9.74 -20.08 -15.22
C PHE A 370 -10.93 -20.97 -14.85
N ASP A 371 -11.97 -20.94 -15.67
CA ASP A 371 -13.20 -21.75 -15.48
C ASP A 371 -13.22 -22.99 -16.38
N GLY A 372 -12.11 -23.32 -17.02
CA GLY A 372 -11.98 -24.44 -17.94
C GLY A 372 -11.59 -25.76 -17.28
N PRO A 373 -11.53 -26.84 -18.04
CA PRO A 373 -10.96 -28.10 -17.56
C PRO A 373 -9.46 -27.97 -17.35
N CYS A 374 -8.92 -28.66 -16.33
CA CYS A 374 -7.48 -28.64 -16.02
C CYS A 374 -6.62 -28.87 -17.28
N LYS A 375 -5.67 -27.97 -17.55
CA LYS A 375 -4.83 -28.00 -18.77
C LYS A 375 -3.87 -29.20 -18.78
N ASN A 376 -3.29 -29.54 -17.61
CA ASN A 376 -2.31 -30.62 -17.46
C ASN A 376 -2.63 -31.51 -16.23
N PRO A 377 -3.70 -32.33 -16.27
CA PRO A 377 -4.18 -33.07 -15.11
C PRO A 377 -3.13 -33.99 -14.46
N ALA A 378 -2.31 -34.66 -15.27
CA ALA A 378 -1.29 -35.60 -14.79
C ALA A 378 -0.18 -34.88 -13.98
N LEU A 379 0.26 -33.70 -14.45
CA LEU A 379 1.25 -32.89 -13.73
C LEU A 379 0.64 -32.27 -12.47
N ALA A 380 -0.62 -31.83 -12.55
CA ALA A 380 -1.35 -31.30 -11.41
C ALA A 380 -1.51 -32.34 -10.30
N GLU A 381 -1.92 -33.58 -10.65
CA GLU A 381 -2.00 -34.69 -9.70
C GLU A 381 -0.63 -34.99 -9.06
N GLN A 382 0.40 -35.10 -9.88
CA GLN A 382 1.76 -35.37 -9.38
C GLN A 382 2.22 -34.31 -8.39
N ALA A 383 1.96 -33.03 -8.67
CA ALA A 383 2.34 -31.91 -7.80
C ALA A 383 1.55 -31.95 -6.47
N LEU A 384 0.21 -32.13 -6.54
CA LEU A 384 -0.63 -32.21 -5.34
C LEU A 384 -0.26 -33.39 -4.45
N MET A 385 0.07 -34.54 -5.08
CA MET A 385 0.54 -35.73 -4.33
C MET A 385 1.84 -35.48 -3.57
N GLY A 386 2.67 -34.51 -3.98
CA GLY A 386 3.80 -34.02 -3.20
C GLY A 386 3.35 -33.49 -1.84
N ALA A 387 2.38 -32.58 -1.80
CA ALA A 387 1.83 -32.02 -0.55
C ALA A 387 1.07 -33.08 0.29
N VAL A 388 0.36 -33.99 -0.38
CA VAL A 388 -0.33 -35.11 0.30
C VAL A 388 0.66 -36.02 1.01
N LYS A 389 1.78 -36.37 0.38
CA LYS A 389 2.86 -37.18 0.98
C LYS A 389 3.54 -36.48 2.15
N MET A 390 3.58 -35.15 2.16
CA MET A 390 4.02 -34.35 3.31
C MET A 390 3.00 -34.39 4.47
N GLY A 391 1.85 -35.04 4.29
CA GLY A 391 0.81 -35.18 5.31
C GLY A 391 -0.06 -33.94 5.49
N ASN A 392 -0.04 -32.99 4.56
CA ASN A 392 -0.81 -31.75 4.65
C ASN A 392 -2.32 -32.03 4.53
N ALA A 393 -3.06 -31.70 5.57
CA ALA A 393 -4.50 -31.97 5.66
C ALA A 393 -5.32 -31.20 4.58
N THR A 394 -4.92 -29.98 4.26
CA THR A 394 -5.57 -29.16 3.23
C THR A 394 -5.34 -29.77 1.83
N ALA A 395 -4.14 -30.24 1.53
CA ALA A 395 -3.84 -30.92 0.27
C ALA A 395 -4.63 -32.21 0.12
N ILE A 396 -4.80 -32.99 1.20
CA ILE A 396 -5.63 -34.20 1.20
C ILE A 396 -7.10 -33.84 0.96
N SER A 397 -7.60 -32.74 1.55
CA SER A 397 -8.95 -32.24 1.31
C SER A 397 -9.12 -31.78 -0.17
N LYS A 398 -8.14 -31.07 -0.72
CA LYS A 398 -8.12 -30.66 -2.13
C LYS A 398 -8.16 -31.87 -3.06
N LEU A 399 -7.37 -32.93 -2.77
CA LEU A 399 -7.42 -34.18 -3.52
C LEU A 399 -8.83 -34.80 -3.49
N GLY A 400 -9.50 -34.76 -2.33
CA GLY A 400 -10.90 -35.18 -2.20
C GLY A 400 -11.84 -34.36 -3.08
N SER A 401 -11.66 -33.05 -3.12
CA SER A 401 -12.44 -32.15 -4.00
C SER A 401 -12.25 -32.48 -5.48
N THR A 402 -11.01 -32.71 -5.89
CA THR A 402 -10.68 -33.05 -7.28
C THR A 402 -11.33 -34.35 -7.73
N PHE A 403 -11.35 -35.39 -6.86
CA PHE A 403 -12.09 -36.61 -7.16
C PHE A 403 -13.61 -36.43 -7.15
N ALA A 404 -14.14 -35.56 -6.27
CA ALA A 404 -15.56 -35.28 -6.21
C ALA A 404 -16.06 -34.51 -7.44
N SER A 405 -15.30 -33.53 -7.91
CA SER A 405 -15.63 -32.72 -9.09
C SER A 405 -15.36 -33.45 -10.42
N GLY A 406 -14.32 -34.29 -10.45
CA GLY A 406 -13.76 -34.86 -11.67
C GLY A 406 -12.90 -33.89 -12.45
N GLU A 407 -12.33 -32.89 -11.79
CA GLU A 407 -11.49 -31.84 -12.38
C GLU A 407 -10.34 -32.40 -13.25
N TRP A 408 -9.78 -33.55 -12.87
CA TRP A 408 -8.71 -34.21 -13.62
C TRP A 408 -9.22 -35.31 -14.58
N GLY A 409 -10.52 -35.35 -14.84
CA GLY A 409 -11.13 -36.30 -15.77
C GLY A 409 -12.35 -37.01 -15.22
N THR A 410 -12.18 -38.14 -14.49
CA THR A 410 -13.31 -38.94 -14.04
C THR A 410 -13.61 -38.68 -12.56
N LYS A 411 -14.91 -38.52 -12.23
CA LYS A 411 -15.36 -38.42 -10.84
C LYS A 411 -15.17 -39.77 -10.12
N ASP A 412 -14.60 -39.72 -8.91
CA ASP A 412 -14.48 -40.87 -8.01
C ASP A 412 -15.01 -40.53 -6.62
N PRO A 413 -16.33 -40.65 -6.37
CA PRO A 413 -16.92 -40.34 -5.09
C PRO A 413 -16.37 -41.20 -3.94
N SER A 414 -15.92 -42.43 -4.21
CA SER A 414 -15.36 -43.32 -3.22
C SER A 414 -14.02 -42.86 -2.69
N ARG A 415 -13.11 -42.50 -3.58
CA ARG A 415 -11.83 -41.89 -3.22
C ARG A 415 -12.03 -40.49 -2.59
N ALA A 416 -12.95 -39.68 -3.14
CA ALA A 416 -13.28 -38.37 -2.58
C ALA A 416 -13.69 -38.48 -1.11
N MET A 417 -14.59 -39.41 -0.76
CA MET A 417 -15.03 -39.66 0.61
C MET A 417 -13.87 -40.06 1.52
N ALA A 418 -13.04 -40.98 1.04
CA ALA A 418 -11.87 -41.46 1.80
C ALA A 418 -10.87 -40.32 2.07
N CYS A 419 -10.63 -39.47 1.09
CA CYS A 419 -9.75 -38.28 1.21
C CYS A 419 -10.33 -37.28 2.22
N TYR A 420 -11.60 -36.93 2.16
CA TYR A 420 -12.21 -36.00 3.11
C TYR A 420 -12.17 -36.56 4.55
N GLN A 421 -12.44 -37.86 4.74
CA GLN A 421 -12.35 -38.49 6.04
C GLN A 421 -10.91 -38.44 6.59
N LEU A 422 -9.92 -38.74 5.76
CA LEU A 422 -8.51 -38.67 6.12
C LEU A 422 -8.08 -37.23 6.44
N ALA A 423 -8.52 -36.24 5.65
CA ALA A 423 -8.25 -34.84 5.88
C ALA A 423 -8.82 -34.34 7.22
N LEU A 424 -10.05 -34.74 7.56
CA LEU A 424 -10.66 -34.48 8.87
C LEU A 424 -9.85 -35.07 10.00
N ALA A 425 -9.44 -36.36 9.87
CA ALA A 425 -8.61 -37.04 10.87
C ALA A 425 -7.24 -36.35 11.07
N LYS A 426 -6.77 -35.57 10.08
CA LYS A 426 -5.55 -34.77 10.13
C LYS A 426 -5.78 -33.29 10.46
N GLY A 427 -7.01 -32.90 10.83
CA GLY A 427 -7.33 -31.57 11.32
C GLY A 427 -7.79 -30.54 10.25
N SER A 428 -8.16 -30.97 9.05
CA SER A 428 -8.76 -30.08 8.04
C SER A 428 -10.25 -29.89 8.29
N GLU A 429 -10.64 -28.86 9.04
CA GLU A 429 -12.06 -28.55 9.31
C GLU A 429 -12.90 -28.36 8.04
N GLY A 430 -12.33 -27.72 7.01
CA GLY A 430 -12.99 -27.49 5.73
C GLY A 430 -13.38 -28.77 4.97
N ALA A 431 -12.75 -29.91 5.29
CA ALA A 431 -13.09 -31.19 4.67
C ALA A 431 -14.48 -31.72 5.10
N SER A 432 -15.04 -31.24 6.22
CA SER A 432 -16.39 -31.58 6.65
C SER A 432 -17.45 -31.14 5.66
N PHE A 433 -17.33 -29.92 5.15
CA PHE A 433 -18.23 -29.37 4.15
C PHE A 433 -18.18 -30.19 2.84
N GLY A 434 -16.98 -30.51 2.37
CA GLY A 434 -16.80 -31.34 1.18
C GLY A 434 -17.44 -32.74 1.36
N LEU A 435 -17.25 -33.35 2.52
CA LEU A 435 -17.83 -34.65 2.85
C LEU A 435 -19.37 -34.61 2.90
N GLU A 436 -19.96 -33.62 3.52
CA GLU A 436 -21.41 -33.42 3.59
C GLU A 436 -22.02 -33.19 2.22
N HIS A 437 -21.41 -32.30 1.42
CA HIS A 437 -21.84 -32.02 0.05
C HIS A 437 -21.79 -33.28 -0.82
N LEU A 438 -20.72 -34.07 -0.70
CA LEU A 438 -20.57 -35.31 -1.43
C LEU A 438 -21.67 -36.32 -1.06
N LYS A 439 -21.97 -36.49 0.23
CA LYS A 439 -23.04 -37.41 0.74
C LYS A 439 -24.42 -36.95 0.26
N LYS A 440 -24.71 -35.64 0.29
CA LYS A 440 -26.01 -35.09 -0.11
C LYS A 440 -26.28 -35.25 -1.60
N ASN A 441 -25.24 -35.15 -2.43
CA ASN A 441 -25.37 -35.20 -3.90
C ASN A 441 -25.12 -36.57 -4.51
N SER A 442 -24.80 -37.59 -3.69
CA SER A 442 -24.59 -38.96 -4.19
C SER A 442 -25.93 -39.69 -4.28
N THR A 443 -26.30 -40.08 -5.50
CA THR A 443 -27.54 -40.85 -5.78
C THR A 443 -27.40 -42.32 -5.51
N THR A 444 -26.17 -42.80 -5.31
CA THR A 444 -25.87 -44.24 -5.02
C THR A 444 -25.03 -44.35 -3.74
N PRO A 445 -25.12 -45.48 -3.02
CA PRO A 445 -24.25 -45.71 -1.86
C PRO A 445 -22.77 -45.65 -2.26
N ILE A 446 -22.01 -44.78 -1.58
CA ILE A 446 -20.56 -44.64 -1.81
C ILE A 446 -19.87 -45.86 -1.16
N LYS A 447 -19.13 -46.59 -1.98
CA LYS A 447 -18.37 -47.77 -1.48
C LYS A 447 -17.11 -47.30 -0.73
N PRO A 448 -16.68 -48.03 0.31
CA PRO A 448 -15.40 -47.80 0.94
C PRO A 448 -14.23 -47.87 -0.08
N SER A 449 -13.29 -46.95 0.05
CA SER A 449 -12.09 -46.90 -0.78
C SER A 449 -10.92 -46.30 0.00
N TYR A 450 -9.77 -46.21 -0.62
CA TYR A 450 -8.61 -45.49 -0.09
C TYR A 450 -8.48 -44.11 -0.77
N CYS A 451 -7.84 -43.17 -0.10
CA CYS A 451 -7.64 -41.81 -0.65
C CYS A 451 -6.55 -41.82 -1.76
N TYR A 452 -5.37 -42.38 -1.46
CA TYR A 452 -4.20 -42.44 -2.34
C TYR A 452 -3.32 -43.66 -2.05
#